data_925b03a6f8210632138ed3bbe62eee34
#
_entry.id   925b03a6f8210632138ed3bbe62eee34
#
_cell.length_a   1.000
_cell.length_b   1.000
_cell.length_c   1.000
_cell.angle_alpha   90.00
_cell.angle_beta   90.00
_cell.angle_gamma   90.00
#
_symmetry.space_group_name_H-M   'P 1'
#
loop_
_entity.id
_entity.type
_entity.pdbx_description
1 polymer ?
#
loop_
_entity_poly.entity_id
_entity_poly.type
_entity_poly.pdbx_seq_one_letter_code
_entity_poly.pdbx_strand_id
1 'polypeptide(L)'
;SLSFILFIPSTNIAQNAGQAPQTNYAQMVDTRIGSKGNGLSCGFTYIGASYPFGMMQFTPSFFSPQKGIVVNQMSGSGCPHMGNFPVLPISGKVTKSPKNMEDFPTYKEIREATAGCLSLQMKDDIICDVTVSKRSGIARFIFPADKKEGTVLIGAGVSSTTLSNAYIKITSPSSCEGYAEGGDFCGYKTDYRIFFAAEFNHKAKEYGTWKGNSIREDRKQIGGAQSGGYFTFDTEQSASVEYKIAISYVSVENAKENLRMDNENRNYQQVLSDTRHEWNKQLGKIEVHSDNPDKLTQFYTHWYHTLIHPNIFNDINGEYIGADFAVHKVTFGREYYTTFSGWDLSLIHI
;
A
#
# COMPACT_ATOMS: atom_id res chain seq x y z
N SER A 1 -31.49 -34.49 -67.19
CA SER A 1 -31.88 -33.61 -66.05
C SER A 1 -30.75 -33.59 -64.99
N LEU A 2 -29.95 -32.52 -64.98
CA LEU A 2 -29.01 -32.26 -63.90
C LEU A 2 -29.67 -31.29 -62.89
N SER A 3 -29.88 -31.77 -61.65
CA SER A 3 -30.32 -30.92 -60.54
C SER A 3 -29.09 -30.35 -59.83
N PHE A 4 -28.96 -29.03 -59.85
CA PHE A 4 -27.98 -28.28 -59.03
C PHE A 4 -28.58 -28.04 -57.65
N ILE A 5 -27.92 -28.58 -56.61
CA ILE A 5 -28.24 -28.24 -55.21
C ILE A 5 -27.35 -27.05 -54.83
N LEU A 6 -27.98 -25.90 -54.60
CA LEU A 6 -27.33 -24.70 -54.08
C LEU A 6 -27.13 -24.85 -52.56
N PHE A 7 -25.89 -24.98 -52.09
CA PHE A 7 -25.54 -24.85 -50.68
C PHE A 7 -25.43 -23.37 -50.34
N ILE A 8 -26.35 -22.87 -49.50
CA ILE A 8 -26.27 -21.56 -48.88
C ILE A 8 -25.51 -21.75 -47.53
N PRO A 9 -24.37 -21.13 -47.33
CA PRO A 9 -23.74 -21.17 -46.01
C PRO A 9 -24.54 -20.32 -45.04
N SER A 10 -25.09 -20.95 -44.00
CA SER A 10 -25.68 -20.25 -42.87
C SER A 10 -24.58 -19.54 -42.08
N THR A 11 -24.52 -18.23 -42.20
CA THR A 11 -23.71 -17.38 -41.31
C THR A 11 -24.32 -17.42 -39.92
N ASN A 12 -23.68 -18.17 -39.03
CA ASN A 12 -23.93 -18.05 -37.59
C ASN A 12 -23.51 -16.63 -37.15
N ILE A 13 -24.48 -15.73 -37.03
CA ILE A 13 -24.33 -14.50 -36.27
C ILE A 13 -24.34 -14.94 -34.82
N ALA A 14 -23.14 -15.09 -34.25
CA ALA A 14 -22.97 -15.17 -32.82
C ALA A 14 -23.51 -13.87 -32.21
N GLN A 15 -24.72 -13.94 -31.67
CA GLN A 15 -25.23 -12.88 -30.79
C GLN A 15 -24.25 -12.73 -29.64
N ASN A 16 -23.44 -11.65 -29.65
CA ASN A 16 -22.83 -11.13 -28.46
C ASN A 16 -23.97 -10.76 -27.51
N ALA A 17 -24.36 -11.72 -26.66
CA ALA A 17 -25.14 -11.41 -25.49
C ALA A 17 -24.30 -10.44 -24.68
N GLY A 18 -24.65 -9.16 -24.69
CA GLY A 18 -24.03 -8.13 -23.89
C GLY A 18 -24.05 -8.60 -22.44
N GLN A 19 -22.87 -8.85 -21.87
CA GLN A 19 -22.74 -9.06 -20.43
C GLN A 19 -23.38 -7.84 -19.77
N ALA A 20 -24.37 -8.08 -18.91
CA ALA A 20 -24.92 -7.03 -18.06
C ALA A 20 -23.76 -6.30 -17.38
N PRO A 21 -23.81 -4.97 -17.25
CA PRO A 21 -22.72 -4.21 -16.62
C PRO A 21 -22.46 -4.80 -15.24
N GLN A 22 -21.24 -5.31 -15.04
CA GLN A 22 -20.84 -5.91 -13.78
C GLN A 22 -20.88 -4.83 -12.70
N THR A 23 -21.62 -5.06 -11.63
CA THR A 23 -21.76 -4.13 -10.51
C THR A 23 -20.38 -3.84 -9.91
N ASN A 24 -20.04 -2.56 -9.74
CA ASN A 24 -18.75 -2.13 -9.21
C ASN A 24 -18.83 -1.93 -7.69
N TYR A 25 -18.82 -3.02 -6.94
CA TYR A 25 -18.90 -3.02 -5.47
C TYR A 25 -17.72 -2.29 -4.83
N ALA A 26 -16.53 -2.35 -5.41
CA ALA A 26 -15.34 -1.66 -4.90
C ALA A 26 -15.53 -0.13 -4.84
N GLN A 27 -16.30 0.44 -5.76
CA GLN A 27 -16.62 1.87 -5.78
C GLN A 27 -17.74 2.25 -4.79
N MET A 28 -18.48 1.29 -4.25
CA MET A 28 -19.47 1.55 -3.21
C MET A 28 -18.84 1.68 -1.82
N VAL A 29 -17.58 1.27 -1.67
CA VAL A 29 -16.83 1.38 -0.41
C VAL A 29 -16.31 2.81 -0.23
N ASP A 30 -16.53 3.37 0.95
CA ASP A 30 -15.90 4.62 1.41
C ASP A 30 -15.02 4.33 2.62
N THR A 31 -13.70 4.23 2.40
CA THR A 31 -12.75 3.89 3.47
C THR A 31 -12.59 5.00 4.52
N ARG A 32 -13.20 6.17 4.32
CA ARG A 32 -13.24 7.25 5.33
C ARG A 32 -14.18 6.94 6.49
N ILE A 33 -15.17 6.06 6.29
CA ILE A 33 -16.08 5.63 7.36
C ILE A 33 -15.26 4.87 8.42
N GLY A 34 -15.39 5.32 9.68
CA GLY A 34 -14.64 4.78 10.82
C GLY A 34 -13.23 5.33 11.00
N SER A 35 -12.70 6.11 10.05
CA SER A 35 -11.32 6.63 10.10
C SER A 35 -11.17 7.96 10.85
N LYS A 36 -12.28 8.69 11.08
CA LYS A 36 -12.27 10.03 11.67
C LYS A 36 -13.20 10.10 12.87
N GLY A 37 -12.76 10.78 13.92
CA GLY A 37 -13.53 11.00 15.14
C GLY A 37 -12.62 11.42 16.29
N ASN A 38 -13.22 11.72 17.44
CA ASN A 38 -12.52 12.10 18.65
C ASN A 38 -12.69 10.97 19.70
N GLY A 39 -11.58 10.35 20.09
CA GLY A 39 -11.57 9.34 21.13
C GLY A 39 -12.45 8.14 20.78
N LEU A 40 -13.34 7.74 21.67
CA LEU A 40 -14.17 6.53 21.55
C LEU A 40 -15.14 6.52 20.35
N SER A 41 -15.38 7.65 19.71
CA SER A 41 -16.23 7.72 18.52
C SER A 41 -15.50 7.42 17.21
N CYS A 42 -14.18 7.20 17.26
CA CYS A 42 -13.36 6.84 16.11
C CYS A 42 -13.19 5.32 16.05
N GLY A 43 -13.46 4.72 14.90
CA GLY A 43 -13.24 3.28 14.68
C GLY A 43 -11.76 2.91 14.48
N PHE A 44 -10.87 3.88 14.38
CA PHE A 44 -9.45 3.70 14.11
C PHE A 44 -9.15 2.89 12.84
N THR A 45 -10.08 2.91 11.87
CA THR A 45 -9.84 2.30 10.57
C THR A 45 -8.96 3.21 9.72
N TYR A 46 -8.10 2.64 8.89
CA TYR A 46 -7.27 3.43 7.99
C TYR A 46 -7.99 3.70 6.65
N ILE A 47 -7.68 4.85 6.04
CA ILE A 47 -8.29 5.29 4.77
C ILE A 47 -7.58 4.72 3.53
N GLY A 48 -6.47 4.05 3.73
CA GLY A 48 -5.55 3.66 2.66
C GLY A 48 -6.04 2.51 1.80
N ALA A 49 -5.27 2.25 0.76
CA ALA A 49 -5.48 1.09 -0.10
C ALA A 49 -5.08 -0.20 0.61
N SER A 50 -5.94 -1.22 0.51
CA SER A 50 -5.68 -2.58 0.97
C SER A 50 -6.08 -3.61 -0.08
N TYR A 51 -5.53 -4.80 0.01
CA TYR A 51 -5.95 -5.99 -0.73
C TYR A 51 -6.72 -6.93 0.21
N PRO A 52 -7.70 -7.70 -0.24
CA PRO A 52 -8.40 -8.65 0.64
C PRO A 52 -7.39 -9.55 1.36
N PHE A 53 -7.34 -9.43 2.70
CA PHE A 53 -6.39 -10.15 3.55
C PHE A 53 -4.91 -9.96 3.18
N GLY A 54 -4.55 -8.88 2.47
CA GLY A 54 -3.20 -8.62 1.98
C GLY A 54 -2.16 -8.44 3.09
N MET A 55 -0.90 -8.73 2.78
CA MET A 55 0.23 -8.60 3.72
C MET A 55 0.50 -7.13 4.08
N MET A 56 0.30 -6.24 3.14
CA MET A 56 0.55 -4.81 3.34
C MET A 56 -0.62 -3.93 2.87
N GLN A 57 -0.59 -2.69 3.30
CA GLN A 57 -1.47 -1.63 2.87
C GLN A 57 -0.69 -0.35 2.61
N PHE A 58 -1.23 0.56 1.81
CA PHE A 58 -0.73 1.92 1.71
C PHE A 58 -1.72 2.90 2.34
N THR A 59 -1.36 3.47 3.47
CA THR A 59 -2.22 4.40 4.20
C THR A 59 -1.41 5.55 4.79
N PRO A 60 -1.96 6.78 4.86
CA PRO A 60 -1.36 7.80 5.69
C PRO A 60 -1.18 7.29 7.11
N SER A 61 -0.05 7.61 7.72
CA SER A 61 0.20 7.32 9.13
C SER A 61 -0.98 7.85 9.97
N PHE A 62 -1.68 6.95 10.67
CA PHE A 62 -2.93 7.30 11.35
C PHE A 62 -2.71 8.20 12.56
N PHE A 63 -1.67 7.91 13.34
CA PHE A 63 -1.37 8.63 14.57
C PHE A 63 -0.55 9.88 14.31
N SER A 64 -0.87 10.95 15.06
CA SER A 64 -0.09 12.20 15.01
C SER A 64 1.23 12.05 15.80
N PRO A 65 2.33 12.65 15.31
CA PRO A 65 2.44 13.39 14.06
C PRO A 65 2.46 12.46 12.84
N GLN A 66 1.80 12.88 11.75
CA GLN A 66 1.81 12.12 10.50
C GLN A 66 3.20 12.19 9.87
N LYS A 67 3.67 11.05 9.34
CA LYS A 67 5.04 10.89 8.81
C LYS A 67 5.09 10.53 7.32
N GLY A 68 3.95 10.50 6.66
CA GLY A 68 3.81 10.09 5.27
C GLY A 68 2.89 8.90 5.11
N ILE A 69 3.01 8.17 3.99
CA ILE A 69 2.21 6.98 3.68
C ILE A 69 3.02 5.75 4.07
N VAL A 70 2.47 4.94 4.97
CA VAL A 70 3.10 3.77 5.58
C VAL A 70 2.58 2.47 4.95
N VAL A 71 3.34 1.38 5.11
CA VAL A 71 3.06 0.10 4.45
C VAL A 71 2.39 -0.94 5.34
N ASN A 72 2.36 -0.71 6.64
CA ASN A 72 1.73 -1.62 7.60
C ASN A 72 1.12 -0.83 8.77
N GLN A 73 -0.13 -1.09 9.02
CA GLN A 73 -0.88 -0.54 10.15
C GLN A 73 -2.11 -1.41 10.38
N MET A 74 -2.44 -1.71 11.63
CA MET A 74 -3.66 -2.46 11.92
C MET A 74 -4.87 -1.55 11.90
N SER A 75 -5.93 -1.96 11.23
CA SER A 75 -7.23 -1.30 11.31
C SER A 75 -7.89 -1.63 12.64
N GLY A 76 -8.58 -0.66 13.22
CA GLY A 76 -9.29 -0.82 14.49
C GLY A 76 -8.42 -0.67 15.75
N SER A 77 -7.10 -0.49 15.63
CA SER A 77 -6.22 -0.29 16.80
C SER A 77 -6.19 1.16 17.25
N GLY A 78 -6.58 1.42 18.49
CA GLY A 78 -6.66 2.76 19.09
C GLY A 78 -5.35 3.28 19.68
N CYS A 79 -4.21 2.65 19.45
CA CYS A 79 -2.91 3.08 19.95
C CYS A 79 -1.82 3.03 18.86
N PRO A 80 -0.74 3.82 18.99
CA PRO A 80 0.37 3.80 18.05
C PRO A 80 1.01 2.42 17.94
N HIS A 81 1.27 1.99 16.71
CA HIS A 81 1.91 0.71 16.39
C HIS A 81 2.44 0.74 14.96
N MET A 82 3.40 -0.09 14.63
CA MET A 82 3.93 -0.28 13.26
C MET A 82 4.13 1.04 12.50
N GLY A 83 3.58 1.19 11.29
CA GLY A 83 3.73 2.38 10.47
C GLY A 83 5.13 2.50 9.91
N ASN A 84 5.68 1.35 9.45
CA ASN A 84 7.02 1.27 8.91
C ASN A 84 7.10 1.84 7.49
N PHE A 85 8.30 2.22 7.12
CA PHE A 85 8.73 2.68 5.80
C PHE A 85 7.83 3.77 5.21
N PRO A 86 7.56 4.86 5.96
CA PRO A 86 6.81 5.96 5.41
C PRO A 86 7.47 6.48 4.14
N VAL A 87 6.65 6.67 3.10
CA VAL A 87 7.04 7.32 1.85
C VAL A 87 6.35 8.66 1.74
N LEU A 88 7.08 9.69 1.28
CA LEU A 88 6.54 11.04 1.14
C LEU A 88 7.15 11.75 -0.06
N PRO A 89 6.34 12.17 -1.06
CA PRO A 89 6.80 13.03 -2.14
C PRO A 89 6.86 14.48 -1.67
N ILE A 90 7.87 15.21 -2.11
CA ILE A 90 8.03 16.66 -1.90
C ILE A 90 8.44 17.36 -3.20
N SER A 91 8.04 18.60 -3.40
CA SER A 91 8.49 19.42 -4.52
C SER A 91 9.92 19.89 -4.31
N GLY A 92 10.75 19.79 -5.36
CA GLY A 92 12.16 20.22 -5.32
C GLY A 92 13.09 19.22 -4.64
N LYS A 93 14.29 19.72 -4.27
CA LYS A 93 15.34 18.95 -3.61
C LYS A 93 15.20 18.93 -2.10
N VAL A 94 15.83 17.95 -1.47
CA VAL A 94 15.99 17.91 -0.02
C VAL A 94 17.05 18.94 0.40
N THR A 95 16.62 20.02 1.07
CA THR A 95 17.51 21.09 1.54
C THR A 95 17.79 21.02 3.04
N LYS A 96 16.96 20.30 3.80
CA LYS A 96 17.13 20.00 5.22
C LYS A 96 16.86 18.53 5.50
N SER A 97 17.50 17.98 6.53
CA SER A 97 17.27 16.57 6.88
C SER A 97 15.82 16.31 7.24
N PRO A 98 15.21 15.26 6.67
CA PRO A 98 13.85 14.86 6.99
C PRO A 98 13.63 14.37 8.43
N LYS A 99 14.67 13.94 9.15
CA LYS A 99 14.59 13.40 10.52
C LYS A 99 13.52 12.32 10.63
N ASN A 100 12.45 12.59 11.41
CA ASN A 100 11.28 11.73 11.58
C ASN A 100 10.18 11.95 10.52
N MET A 101 10.43 12.79 9.51
CA MET A 101 9.46 13.16 8.46
C MET A 101 8.20 13.90 8.99
N GLU A 102 8.24 14.44 10.22
CA GLU A 102 7.11 15.12 10.87
C GLU A 102 6.89 16.55 10.39
N ASP A 103 7.97 17.21 9.93
CA ASP A 103 7.97 18.62 9.50
C ASP A 103 7.47 18.82 8.06
N PHE A 104 7.14 17.75 7.36
CA PHE A 104 6.73 17.84 5.96
C PHE A 104 5.21 17.96 5.82
N PRO A 105 4.75 18.69 4.79
CA PRO A 105 3.34 18.81 4.54
C PRO A 105 2.70 17.46 4.24
N THR A 106 1.56 17.23 4.87
CA THR A 106 0.70 16.09 4.59
C THR A 106 -0.28 16.43 3.45
N TYR A 107 -1.26 15.58 3.22
CA TYR A 107 -2.29 15.87 2.23
C TYR A 107 -3.23 17.01 2.70
N LYS A 108 -3.79 17.75 1.75
CA LYS A 108 -4.83 18.77 1.97
C LYS A 108 -6.21 18.26 1.61
N GLU A 109 -6.30 17.26 0.73
CA GLU A 109 -7.55 16.72 0.23
C GLU A 109 -7.44 15.21 -0.04
N ILE A 110 -8.50 14.46 0.26
CA ILE A 110 -8.72 13.09 -0.17
C ILE A 110 -9.57 13.13 -1.43
N ARG A 111 -8.99 12.79 -2.57
CA ARG A 111 -9.64 12.81 -3.89
C ARG A 111 -10.46 11.55 -4.15
N GLU A 112 -9.94 10.41 -3.71
CA GLU A 112 -10.60 9.10 -3.77
C GLU A 112 -10.17 8.25 -2.58
N ALA A 113 -11.12 7.51 -1.99
CA ALA A 113 -10.88 6.59 -0.88
C ALA A 113 -11.88 5.43 -1.00
N THR A 114 -11.52 4.43 -1.82
CA THR A 114 -12.36 3.27 -2.17
C THR A 114 -11.61 1.97 -1.93
N ALA A 115 -12.29 0.84 -2.07
CA ALA A 115 -11.62 -0.45 -1.89
C ALA A 115 -10.42 -0.61 -2.85
N GLY A 116 -9.24 -0.76 -2.29
CA GLY A 116 -7.99 -0.94 -3.04
C GLY A 116 -7.38 0.33 -3.63
N CYS A 117 -7.95 1.51 -3.36
CA CYS A 117 -7.47 2.78 -3.91
C CYS A 117 -7.53 3.92 -2.90
N LEU A 118 -6.45 4.69 -2.85
CA LEU A 118 -6.44 5.99 -2.20
C LEU A 118 -5.76 7.00 -3.13
N SER A 119 -6.40 8.14 -3.35
CA SER A 119 -5.84 9.28 -4.07
C SER A 119 -5.88 10.53 -3.19
N LEU A 120 -4.72 11.14 -3.01
CA LEU A 120 -4.52 12.31 -2.15
C LEU A 120 -3.97 13.48 -2.98
N GLN A 121 -4.41 14.69 -2.65
CA GLN A 121 -3.69 15.89 -3.03
C GLN A 121 -2.87 16.38 -1.86
N MET A 122 -1.55 16.45 -2.03
CA MET A 122 -0.61 16.96 -1.03
C MET A 122 -0.68 18.48 -0.96
N LYS A 123 -0.13 19.08 0.12
CA LYS A 123 -0.17 20.53 0.32
C LYS A 123 0.63 21.33 -0.72
N ASP A 124 1.61 20.72 -1.36
CA ASP A 124 2.42 21.29 -2.45
C ASP A 124 1.92 20.88 -3.85
N ASP A 125 0.64 20.54 -3.95
CA ASP A 125 -0.08 20.18 -5.17
C ASP A 125 0.36 18.90 -5.86
N ILE A 126 1.20 18.09 -5.24
CA ILE A 126 1.52 16.75 -5.72
C ILE A 126 0.29 15.86 -5.56
N ILE A 127 -0.06 15.11 -6.59
CA ILE A 127 -1.06 14.06 -6.49
C ILE A 127 -0.34 12.77 -6.12
N CYS A 128 -0.85 12.11 -5.09
CA CYS A 128 -0.35 10.84 -4.61
C CYS A 128 -1.44 9.78 -4.71
N ASP A 129 -1.34 8.94 -5.71
CA ASP A 129 -2.24 7.81 -5.94
C ASP A 129 -1.58 6.53 -5.45
N VAL A 130 -2.27 5.72 -4.63
CA VAL A 130 -1.74 4.48 -4.11
C VAL A 130 -2.72 3.32 -4.30
N THR A 131 -2.16 2.16 -4.61
CA THR A 131 -2.86 0.88 -4.67
C THR A 131 -1.93 -0.23 -4.18
N VAL A 132 -2.46 -1.40 -3.90
CA VAL A 132 -1.71 -2.54 -3.40
C VAL A 132 -2.10 -3.82 -4.12
N SER A 133 -1.20 -4.76 -4.16
CA SER A 133 -1.44 -6.17 -4.46
C SER A 133 -1.31 -7.00 -3.17
N LYS A 134 -1.22 -8.30 -3.29
CA LYS A 134 -1.28 -9.20 -2.14
C LYS A 134 -0.14 -9.00 -1.14
N ARG A 135 1.13 -8.74 -1.62
CA ARG A 135 2.35 -8.61 -0.81
C ARG A 135 3.15 -7.34 -1.11
N SER A 136 2.69 -6.56 -2.04
CA SER A 136 3.37 -5.36 -2.51
C SER A 136 2.39 -4.22 -2.78
N GLY A 137 2.91 -3.05 -3.06
CA GLY A 137 2.10 -1.89 -3.42
C GLY A 137 2.81 -0.98 -4.39
N ILE A 138 2.03 -0.13 -5.04
CA ILE A 138 2.52 0.87 -5.97
C ILE A 138 1.92 2.23 -5.65
N ALA A 139 2.78 3.23 -5.53
CA ALA A 139 2.41 4.63 -5.42
C ALA A 139 2.79 5.35 -6.71
N ARG A 140 1.91 6.19 -7.22
CA ARG A 140 2.17 7.10 -8.34
C ARG A 140 2.13 8.52 -7.83
N PHE A 141 3.25 9.23 -7.96
CA PHE A 141 3.39 10.64 -7.61
C PHE A 141 3.35 11.47 -8.87
N ILE A 142 2.42 12.43 -8.97
CA ILE A 142 2.31 13.35 -10.09
C ILE A 142 2.68 14.73 -9.58
N PHE A 143 3.82 15.22 -10.03
CA PHE A 143 4.37 16.52 -9.63
C PHE A 143 3.75 17.66 -10.45
N PRO A 144 3.58 18.86 -9.86
CA PRO A 144 3.10 20.04 -10.59
C PRO A 144 4.02 20.41 -11.78
N ALA A 145 3.42 20.83 -12.88
CA ALA A 145 4.13 21.12 -14.12
C ALA A 145 5.11 22.32 -14.01
N ASP A 146 4.95 23.19 -13.01
CA ASP A 146 5.85 24.32 -12.74
C ASP A 146 7.09 23.92 -11.94
N LYS A 147 7.16 22.67 -11.46
CA LYS A 147 8.31 22.14 -10.72
C LYS A 147 9.22 21.36 -11.64
N LYS A 148 10.51 21.68 -11.58
CA LYS A 148 11.55 21.02 -12.39
C LYS A 148 12.11 19.77 -11.74
N GLU A 149 11.93 19.64 -10.44
CA GLU A 149 12.43 18.53 -9.63
C GLU A 149 11.40 18.13 -8.59
N GLY A 150 11.33 16.84 -8.35
CA GLY A 150 10.50 16.24 -7.30
C GLY A 150 11.28 15.17 -6.57
N THR A 151 11.15 15.12 -5.26
CA THR A 151 11.88 14.16 -4.43
C THR A 151 10.92 13.23 -3.71
N VAL A 152 11.29 11.94 -3.63
CA VAL A 152 10.58 10.94 -2.83
C VAL A 152 11.47 10.56 -1.65
N LEU A 153 10.95 10.75 -0.45
CA LEU A 153 11.58 10.38 0.82
C LEU A 153 11.09 8.99 1.25
N ILE A 154 12.01 8.14 1.75
CA ILE A 154 11.70 6.80 2.27
C ILE A 154 12.31 6.68 3.66
N GLY A 155 11.48 6.60 4.69
CA GLY A 155 11.93 6.51 6.08
C GLY A 155 12.16 5.06 6.50
N ALA A 156 13.41 4.60 6.59
CA ALA A 156 13.72 3.27 7.12
C ALA A 156 13.73 3.26 8.65
N GLY A 157 14.36 4.25 9.26
CA GLY A 157 14.41 4.45 10.71
C GLY A 157 13.28 5.36 11.22
N VAL A 158 12.13 5.35 10.55
CA VAL A 158 10.93 6.14 10.88
C VAL A 158 9.72 5.22 10.92
N SER A 159 8.94 5.30 11.99
CA SER A 159 7.71 4.54 12.17
C SER A 159 6.76 5.25 13.15
N SER A 160 5.59 4.68 13.39
CA SER A 160 4.64 5.22 14.37
C SER A 160 5.11 5.06 15.82
N THR A 161 6.03 4.12 16.08
CA THR A 161 6.61 3.83 17.39
C THR A 161 8.14 3.80 17.33
N THR A 162 8.80 3.64 18.47
CA THR A 162 10.26 3.59 18.54
C THR A 162 10.79 2.28 17.97
N LEU A 163 11.74 2.36 17.05
CA LEU A 163 12.45 1.21 16.51
C LEU A 163 13.74 0.94 17.30
N SER A 164 14.07 -0.33 17.50
CA SER A 164 15.34 -0.76 18.10
C SER A 164 16.49 -0.69 17.10
N ASN A 165 16.20 -0.97 15.82
CA ASN A 165 17.18 -0.90 14.74
C ASN A 165 16.47 -0.62 13.40
N ALA A 166 17.23 -0.11 12.42
CA ALA A 166 16.77 0.07 11.05
C ALA A 166 17.95 0.21 10.11
N TYR A 167 17.72 -0.07 8.84
CA TYR A 167 18.74 0.04 7.81
C TYR A 167 18.10 0.26 6.44
N ILE A 168 18.74 1.10 5.64
CA ILE A 168 18.43 1.26 4.20
C ILE A 168 19.72 1.27 3.39
N LYS A 169 19.67 0.63 2.24
CA LYS A 169 20.72 0.62 1.21
C LYS A 169 20.13 0.99 -0.13
N ILE A 170 20.63 2.05 -0.75
CA ILE A 170 20.36 2.42 -2.13
C ILE A 170 21.20 1.51 -3.01
N THR A 171 20.55 0.64 -3.78
CA THR A 171 21.20 -0.37 -4.62
C THR A 171 21.47 0.13 -6.02
N SER A 172 20.64 1.07 -6.50
CA SER A 172 20.80 1.74 -7.80
C SER A 172 20.16 3.14 -7.78
N PRO A 173 20.30 3.95 -8.83
CA PRO A 173 19.56 5.21 -8.95
C PRO A 173 18.03 5.07 -8.95
N SER A 174 17.50 3.84 -9.02
CA SER A 174 16.07 3.57 -9.04
C SER A 174 15.64 2.47 -8.05
N SER A 175 16.49 2.07 -7.10
CA SER A 175 16.12 0.99 -6.18
C SER A 175 16.80 1.10 -4.83
N CYS A 176 16.12 0.60 -3.80
CA CYS A 176 16.66 0.47 -2.45
C CYS A 176 16.04 -0.74 -1.73
N GLU A 177 16.69 -1.14 -0.66
CA GLU A 177 16.31 -2.25 0.19
C GLU A 177 16.65 -1.95 1.64
N GLY A 178 16.05 -2.67 2.58
CA GLY A 178 16.38 -2.48 3.98
C GLY A 178 15.48 -3.23 4.94
N TYR A 179 15.57 -2.86 6.20
CA TYR A 179 14.77 -3.43 7.26
C TYR A 179 14.52 -2.46 8.41
N ALA A 180 13.56 -2.79 9.25
CA ALA A 180 13.31 -2.17 10.55
C ALA A 180 13.04 -3.25 11.59
N GLU A 181 13.45 -3.00 12.83
CA GLU A 181 13.30 -3.93 13.97
C GLU A 181 12.67 -3.22 15.16
N GLY A 182 11.83 -3.97 15.89
CA GLY A 182 11.22 -3.52 17.12
C GLY A 182 10.04 -2.61 16.90
N GLY A 183 9.57 -2.08 17.99
CA GLY A 183 8.42 -1.20 18.09
C GLY A 183 7.65 -1.47 19.38
N ASP A 184 6.69 -0.61 19.63
CA ASP A 184 5.76 -0.76 20.72
C ASP A 184 4.36 -0.99 20.15
N PHE A 185 3.56 -1.77 20.85
CA PHE A 185 2.15 -1.88 20.60
C PHE A 185 1.40 -1.54 21.88
N CYS A 186 0.63 -0.46 21.89
CA CYS A 186 -0.10 0.03 23.05
C CYS A 186 0.78 0.21 24.32
N GLY A 187 2.04 0.63 24.15
CA GLY A 187 2.99 0.77 25.26
C GLY A 187 3.71 -0.51 25.67
N TYR A 188 3.42 -1.64 25.02
CA TYR A 188 4.15 -2.89 25.23
C TYR A 188 5.19 -3.08 24.14
N LYS A 189 6.42 -3.39 24.57
CA LYS A 189 7.50 -3.71 23.63
C LYS A 189 7.13 -4.93 22.79
N THR A 190 7.24 -4.79 21.48
CA THR A 190 6.95 -5.87 20.53
C THR A 190 8.20 -6.12 19.69
N ASP A 191 8.71 -7.34 19.75
CA ASP A 191 9.86 -7.72 18.93
C ASP A 191 9.36 -8.25 17.58
N TYR A 192 9.66 -7.51 16.54
CA TYR A 192 9.43 -7.92 15.15
C TYR A 192 10.54 -7.39 14.26
N ARG A 193 10.73 -8.01 13.13
CA ARG A 193 11.59 -7.52 12.05
C ARG A 193 10.77 -7.51 10.76
N ILE A 194 10.87 -6.42 10.02
CA ILE A 194 10.24 -6.27 8.72
C ILE A 194 11.29 -5.81 7.72
N PHE A 195 11.32 -6.45 6.56
CA PHE A 195 12.21 -6.16 5.44
C PHE A 195 11.43 -5.54 4.31
N PHE A 196 12.11 -4.77 3.48
CA PHE A 196 11.52 -4.22 2.26
C PHE A 196 12.50 -4.25 1.10
N ALA A 197 11.94 -4.30 -0.11
CA ALA A 197 12.59 -3.98 -1.35
C ALA A 197 11.70 -3.00 -2.13
N ALA A 198 12.33 -1.98 -2.74
CA ALA A 198 11.60 -0.94 -3.45
C ALA A 198 12.31 -0.53 -4.73
N GLU A 199 11.51 -0.13 -5.72
CA GLU A 199 11.98 0.32 -7.02
C GLU A 199 11.14 1.48 -7.57
N PHE A 200 11.75 2.28 -8.42
CA PHE A 200 11.12 3.34 -9.19
C PHE A 200 11.13 3.01 -10.68
N ASN A 201 10.12 3.45 -11.39
CA ASN A 201 10.03 3.33 -12.85
C ASN A 201 11.03 4.22 -13.60
N HIS A 202 11.61 5.23 -12.93
CA HIS A 202 12.61 6.14 -13.47
C HIS A 202 13.88 6.16 -12.62
N LYS A 203 15.01 6.49 -13.24
CA LYS A 203 16.26 6.73 -12.51
C LYS A 203 16.22 8.12 -11.88
N ALA A 204 16.54 8.21 -10.61
CA ALA A 204 16.74 9.48 -9.94
C ALA A 204 17.99 10.20 -10.49
N LYS A 205 17.89 11.51 -10.63
CA LYS A 205 18.99 12.41 -10.96
C LYS A 205 19.98 12.54 -9.80
N GLU A 206 19.45 12.62 -8.59
CA GLU A 206 20.21 12.69 -7.35
C GLU A 206 19.57 11.73 -6.32
N TYR A 207 20.39 11.14 -5.47
CA TYR A 207 19.93 10.29 -4.39
C TYR A 207 20.97 10.26 -3.26
N GLY A 208 20.50 9.99 -2.06
CA GLY A 208 21.34 9.90 -0.88
C GLY A 208 20.55 9.44 0.33
N THR A 209 21.19 9.56 1.49
CA THR A 209 20.60 9.16 2.76
C THR A 209 20.58 10.30 3.76
N TRP A 210 19.80 10.16 4.82
CA TRP A 210 19.86 11.06 5.97
C TRP A 210 19.89 10.28 7.29
N LYS A 211 20.41 10.93 8.33
CA LYS A 211 20.32 10.48 9.72
C LYS A 211 20.30 11.67 10.67
N GLY A 212 19.31 11.69 11.56
CA GLY A 212 19.11 12.81 12.48
C GLY A 212 19.09 14.14 11.73
N ASN A 213 19.95 15.09 12.08
CA ASN A 213 20.00 16.41 11.46
C ASN A 213 20.83 16.50 10.16
N SER A 214 21.41 15.40 9.69
CA SER A 214 22.39 15.42 8.60
C SER A 214 21.87 14.72 7.34
N ILE A 215 22.00 15.38 6.18
CA ILE A 215 21.91 14.78 4.86
C ILE A 215 23.27 14.19 4.50
N ARG A 216 23.28 13.07 3.78
CA ARG A 216 24.45 12.30 3.36
C ARG A 216 24.36 12.00 1.87
N GLU A 217 24.75 12.94 1.04
CA GLU A 217 24.64 12.84 -0.44
C GLU A 217 25.57 11.76 -1.03
N ASP A 218 26.71 11.54 -0.38
CA ASP A 218 27.74 10.57 -0.77
C ASP A 218 27.51 9.15 -0.24
N ARG A 219 26.52 8.94 0.62
CA ARG A 219 26.26 7.66 1.27
C ARG A 219 25.05 6.97 0.70
N LYS A 220 25.28 5.73 0.26
CA LYS A 220 24.23 4.85 -0.26
C LYS A 220 23.58 3.95 0.80
N GLN A 221 24.07 3.98 2.05
CA GLN A 221 23.54 3.17 3.13
C GLN A 221 23.64 3.88 4.47
N ILE A 222 22.62 3.69 5.29
CA ILE A 222 22.52 4.27 6.62
C ILE A 222 21.64 3.40 7.51
N GLY A 223 21.83 3.47 8.83
CA GLY A 223 21.00 2.73 9.79
C GLY A 223 20.73 3.50 11.07
N GLY A 224 19.80 2.95 11.86
CA GLY A 224 19.34 3.49 13.14
C GLY A 224 18.15 4.42 13.03
N ALA A 225 17.71 4.93 14.17
CA ALA A 225 16.56 5.84 14.24
C ALA A 225 16.77 7.13 13.45
N GLN A 226 15.69 7.76 13.01
CA GLN A 226 15.66 9.02 12.25
C GLN A 226 16.49 8.94 10.96
N SER A 227 16.45 7.81 10.27
CA SER A 227 17.21 7.57 9.04
C SER A 227 16.32 7.18 7.87
N GLY A 228 16.84 7.41 6.66
CA GLY A 228 16.15 7.03 5.44
C GLY A 228 16.94 7.35 4.19
N GLY A 229 16.32 7.14 3.04
CA GLY A 229 16.85 7.46 1.72
C GLY A 229 15.95 8.42 0.96
N TYR A 230 16.54 9.19 0.06
CA TYR A 230 15.80 10.09 -0.83
C TYR A 230 16.25 9.91 -2.26
N PHE A 231 15.32 10.16 -3.19
CA PHE A 231 15.51 10.07 -4.62
C PHE A 231 14.88 11.30 -5.27
N THR A 232 15.68 12.11 -5.96
CA THR A 232 15.24 13.32 -6.66
C THR A 232 15.19 13.06 -8.16
N PHE A 233 14.05 13.32 -8.77
CA PHE A 233 13.75 13.08 -10.16
C PHE A 233 13.67 14.39 -10.95
N ASP A 234 13.97 14.32 -12.24
CA ASP A 234 13.73 15.39 -13.21
C ASP A 234 12.28 15.33 -13.65
N THR A 235 11.46 16.25 -13.15
CA THR A 235 10.02 16.31 -13.43
C THR A 235 9.68 17.04 -14.72
N GLU A 236 10.67 17.72 -15.37
CA GLU A 236 10.51 18.25 -16.72
C GLU A 236 10.48 17.12 -17.75
N GLN A 237 11.25 16.02 -17.52
CA GLN A 237 11.23 14.84 -18.38
C GLN A 237 10.01 13.95 -18.13
N SER A 238 9.63 13.79 -16.89
CA SER A 238 8.44 13.03 -16.49
C SER A 238 7.85 13.57 -15.20
N ALA A 239 6.69 14.20 -15.30
CA ALA A 239 5.95 14.68 -14.13
C ALA A 239 5.42 13.54 -13.25
N SER A 240 5.42 12.30 -13.72
CA SER A 240 4.89 11.13 -13.01
C SER A 240 6.01 10.16 -12.65
N VAL A 241 6.12 9.82 -11.36
CA VAL A 241 7.05 8.83 -10.83
C VAL A 241 6.24 7.74 -10.13
N GLU A 242 6.48 6.48 -10.52
CA GLU A 242 5.92 5.33 -9.84
C GLU A 242 6.95 4.71 -8.89
N TYR A 243 6.52 4.46 -7.68
CA TYR A 243 7.28 3.81 -6.61
C TYR A 243 6.60 2.50 -6.24
N LYS A 244 7.32 1.41 -6.32
CA LYS A 244 6.86 0.08 -5.93
C LYS A 244 7.62 -0.38 -4.71
N ILE A 245 6.93 -1.04 -3.79
CA ILE A 245 7.53 -1.63 -2.59
C ILE A 245 6.85 -2.95 -2.27
N ALA A 246 7.62 -3.93 -1.86
CA ALA A 246 7.11 -5.12 -1.17
C ALA A 246 7.79 -5.28 0.18
N ILE A 247 7.10 -5.96 1.07
CA ILE A 247 7.59 -6.31 2.40
C ILE A 247 7.71 -7.82 2.57
N SER A 248 8.53 -8.21 3.53
CA SER A 248 8.66 -9.58 4.06
C SER A 248 8.97 -9.51 5.54
N TYR A 249 8.53 -10.49 6.30
CA TYR A 249 8.94 -10.65 7.69
C TYR A 249 10.08 -11.66 7.84
N VAL A 250 10.56 -12.24 6.73
CA VAL A 250 11.62 -13.26 6.69
C VAL A 250 12.96 -12.67 6.27
N SER A 251 13.03 -12.05 5.08
CA SER A 251 14.28 -11.52 4.53
C SER A 251 14.08 -10.45 3.45
N VAL A 252 15.17 -9.72 3.12
CA VAL A 252 15.19 -8.79 1.98
C VAL A 252 15.02 -9.55 0.66
N GLU A 253 15.58 -10.74 0.54
CA GLU A 253 15.48 -11.59 -0.64
C GLU A 253 14.03 -11.98 -0.91
N ASN A 254 13.29 -12.35 0.14
CA ASN A 254 11.86 -12.63 0.03
C ASN A 254 11.04 -11.39 -0.34
N ALA A 255 11.40 -10.21 0.21
CA ALA A 255 10.75 -8.95 -0.19
C ALA A 255 10.98 -8.64 -1.68
N LYS A 256 12.18 -8.90 -2.21
CA LYS A 256 12.46 -8.78 -3.65
C LYS A 256 11.64 -9.76 -4.49
N GLU A 257 11.52 -10.99 -4.03
CA GLU A 257 10.73 -12.01 -4.73
C GLU A 257 9.24 -11.65 -4.71
N ASN A 258 8.71 -11.19 -3.57
CA ASN A 258 7.35 -10.68 -3.46
C ASN A 258 7.11 -9.52 -4.44
N LEU A 259 8.04 -8.54 -4.51
CA LEU A 259 7.95 -7.40 -5.42
C LEU A 259 7.94 -7.84 -6.89
N ARG A 260 8.86 -8.72 -7.26
CA ARG A 260 8.98 -9.24 -8.60
C ARG A 260 7.73 -10.00 -9.04
N MET A 261 7.23 -10.90 -8.21
CA MET A 261 6.09 -11.74 -8.56
C MET A 261 4.76 -10.97 -8.61
N ASP A 262 4.59 -9.98 -7.74
CA ASP A 262 3.37 -9.19 -7.69
C ASP A 262 3.35 -8.07 -8.76
N ASN A 263 4.50 -7.39 -9.00
CA ASN A 263 4.52 -6.11 -9.69
C ASN A 263 5.60 -5.97 -10.78
N GLU A 264 6.33 -7.03 -11.16
CA GLU A 264 7.29 -6.95 -12.27
C GLU A 264 6.57 -6.53 -13.57
N ASN A 265 7.13 -5.53 -14.24
CA ASN A 265 6.60 -5.00 -15.52
C ASN A 265 5.14 -4.48 -15.47
N ARG A 266 4.60 -4.21 -14.28
CA ARG A 266 3.24 -3.67 -14.10
C ARG A 266 3.30 -2.20 -13.70
N ASN A 267 2.37 -1.41 -14.21
CA ASN A 267 2.20 -0.01 -13.83
C ASN A 267 1.03 0.14 -12.83
N TYR A 268 0.89 1.36 -12.30
CA TYR A 268 -0.16 1.69 -11.33
C TYR A 268 -1.58 1.29 -11.81
N GLN A 269 -1.93 1.56 -13.06
CA GLN A 269 -3.28 1.29 -13.57
C GLN A 269 -3.58 -0.21 -13.65
N GLN A 270 -2.60 -1.01 -14.03
CA GLN A 270 -2.75 -2.47 -14.08
C GLN A 270 -2.94 -3.07 -12.70
N VAL A 271 -2.14 -2.64 -11.71
CA VAL A 271 -2.28 -3.11 -10.32
C VAL A 271 -3.62 -2.67 -9.73
N LEU A 272 -4.03 -1.41 -9.94
CA LEU A 272 -5.32 -0.90 -9.49
C LEU A 272 -6.50 -1.68 -10.08
N SER A 273 -6.45 -1.97 -11.38
CA SER A 273 -7.49 -2.74 -12.06
C SER A 273 -7.66 -4.13 -11.46
N ASP A 274 -6.55 -4.84 -11.22
CA ASP A 274 -6.58 -6.19 -10.66
C ASP A 274 -7.03 -6.20 -9.19
N THR A 275 -6.59 -5.20 -8.42
CA THR A 275 -7.01 -5.06 -7.02
C THR A 275 -8.51 -4.76 -6.92
N ARG A 276 -9.03 -3.88 -7.77
CA ARG A 276 -10.49 -3.61 -7.85
C ARG A 276 -11.26 -4.83 -8.32
N HIS A 277 -10.71 -5.60 -9.26
CA HIS A 277 -11.33 -6.86 -9.70
C HIS A 277 -11.46 -7.85 -8.54
N GLU A 278 -10.40 -8.05 -7.76
CA GLU A 278 -10.44 -8.95 -6.60
C GLU A 278 -11.41 -8.43 -5.52
N TRP A 279 -11.43 -7.11 -5.25
CA TRP A 279 -12.40 -6.52 -4.34
C TRP A 279 -13.85 -6.73 -4.81
N ASN A 280 -14.14 -6.52 -6.09
CA ASN A 280 -15.46 -6.77 -6.66
C ASN A 280 -15.89 -8.22 -6.51
N LYS A 281 -14.95 -9.15 -6.71
CA LYS A 281 -15.19 -10.60 -6.50
C LYS A 281 -15.50 -10.93 -5.04
N GLN A 282 -14.76 -10.35 -4.07
CA GLN A 282 -15.00 -10.62 -2.65
C GLN A 282 -16.27 -9.95 -2.14
N LEU A 283 -16.47 -8.67 -2.46
CA LEU A 283 -17.64 -7.91 -2.04
C LEU A 283 -18.93 -8.42 -2.70
N GLY A 284 -18.87 -8.85 -3.95
CA GLY A 284 -20.00 -9.40 -4.69
C GLY A 284 -20.46 -10.79 -4.23
N LYS A 285 -19.81 -11.40 -3.22
CA LYS A 285 -20.34 -12.63 -2.58
C LYS A 285 -21.64 -12.39 -1.83
N ILE A 286 -21.92 -11.15 -1.46
CA ILE A 286 -23.18 -10.74 -0.84
C ILE A 286 -23.74 -9.58 -1.65
N GLU A 287 -24.86 -9.82 -2.34
CA GLU A 287 -25.56 -8.80 -3.10
C GLU A 287 -26.67 -8.21 -2.24
N VAL A 288 -26.65 -6.88 -2.09
CA VAL A 288 -27.67 -6.12 -1.36
C VAL A 288 -28.25 -5.07 -2.28
N HIS A 289 -29.58 -4.95 -2.26
CA HIS A 289 -30.31 -3.95 -3.02
C HIS A 289 -30.95 -2.93 -2.07
N SER A 290 -30.82 -1.67 -2.40
CA SER A 290 -31.46 -0.56 -1.68
C SER A 290 -31.62 0.63 -2.62
N ASP A 291 -32.74 1.33 -2.51
CA ASP A 291 -32.98 2.60 -3.20
C ASP A 291 -32.19 3.76 -2.56
N ASN A 292 -31.58 3.52 -1.41
CA ASN A 292 -30.76 4.50 -0.71
C ASN A 292 -29.26 4.18 -0.89
N PRO A 293 -28.52 4.98 -1.67
CA PRO A 293 -27.10 4.76 -1.94
C PRO A 293 -26.23 4.83 -0.68
N ASP A 294 -26.58 5.65 0.32
CA ASP A 294 -25.81 5.76 1.57
C ASP A 294 -25.84 4.45 2.37
N LYS A 295 -26.98 3.73 2.35
CA LYS A 295 -27.09 2.43 3.00
C LYS A 295 -26.26 1.37 2.27
N LEU A 296 -26.19 1.42 0.94
CA LEU A 296 -25.29 0.54 0.17
C LEU A 296 -23.83 0.83 0.48
N THR A 297 -23.44 2.12 0.47
CA THR A 297 -22.08 2.52 0.86
C THR A 297 -21.75 2.05 2.27
N GLN A 298 -22.64 2.26 3.22
CA GLN A 298 -22.43 1.80 4.61
C GLN A 298 -22.29 0.27 4.69
N PHE A 299 -23.17 -0.48 4.03
CA PHE A 299 -23.11 -1.95 4.03
C PHE A 299 -21.80 -2.46 3.43
N TYR A 300 -21.45 -2.01 2.21
CA TYR A 300 -20.25 -2.50 1.54
C TYR A 300 -18.96 -2.03 2.22
N THR A 301 -18.96 -0.87 2.88
CA THR A 301 -17.82 -0.44 3.69
C THR A 301 -17.64 -1.31 4.93
N HIS A 302 -18.71 -1.66 5.63
CA HIS A 302 -18.61 -2.58 6.77
C HIS A 302 -18.19 -3.99 6.31
N TRP A 303 -18.73 -4.47 5.19
CA TRP A 303 -18.31 -5.74 4.60
C TRP A 303 -16.81 -5.72 4.20
N TYR A 304 -16.34 -4.63 3.59
CA TYR A 304 -14.93 -4.39 3.30
C TYR A 304 -14.07 -4.47 4.57
N HIS A 305 -14.45 -3.83 5.67
CA HIS A 305 -13.66 -3.85 6.91
C HIS A 305 -13.46 -5.26 7.45
N THR A 306 -14.39 -6.19 7.26
CA THR A 306 -14.22 -7.58 7.70
C THR A 306 -13.24 -8.38 6.84
N LEU A 307 -12.86 -7.87 5.68
CA LEU A 307 -11.99 -8.55 4.71
C LEU A 307 -10.56 -7.98 4.66
N ILE A 308 -10.26 -6.94 5.44
CA ILE A 308 -8.91 -6.36 5.50
C ILE A 308 -8.01 -7.03 6.55
N HIS A 309 -8.58 -7.79 7.47
CA HIS A 309 -7.91 -8.64 8.45
C HIS A 309 -8.58 -10.03 8.51
N PRO A 310 -7.87 -11.10 8.93
CA PRO A 310 -6.43 -11.17 9.23
C PRO A 310 -5.57 -11.00 7.98
N ASN A 311 -4.28 -10.66 8.16
CA ASN A 311 -3.37 -10.47 7.02
C ASN A 311 -2.59 -11.73 6.70
N ILE A 312 -2.35 -11.99 5.42
CA ILE A 312 -1.37 -12.98 4.97
C ILE A 312 -0.01 -12.61 5.51
N PHE A 313 0.71 -13.61 6.00
CA PHE A 313 1.99 -13.44 6.65
C PHE A 313 3.12 -14.23 6.00
N ASN A 314 2.81 -15.19 5.13
CA ASN A 314 3.81 -15.91 4.35
C ASN A 314 4.14 -15.18 3.05
N ASP A 315 5.41 -15.21 2.70
CA ASP A 315 5.93 -14.73 1.43
C ASP A 315 5.45 -15.60 0.25
N ILE A 316 5.72 -15.16 -0.97
CA ILE A 316 5.26 -15.86 -2.18
C ILE A 316 5.87 -17.27 -2.30
N ASN A 317 7.09 -17.46 -1.79
CA ASN A 317 7.74 -18.76 -1.71
C ASN A 317 7.20 -19.68 -0.61
N GLY A 318 6.22 -19.18 0.19
CA GLY A 318 5.57 -19.89 1.28
C GLY A 318 6.26 -19.76 2.64
N GLU A 319 7.38 -19.05 2.76
CA GLU A 319 8.09 -18.86 4.02
C GLU A 319 7.42 -17.83 4.92
N TYR A 320 7.47 -18.05 6.23
CA TYR A 320 6.96 -17.13 7.25
C TYR A 320 7.73 -17.31 8.56
N ILE A 321 7.66 -16.32 9.44
CA ILE A 321 8.20 -16.40 10.80
C ILE A 321 7.12 -16.98 11.72
N GLY A 322 7.42 -18.08 12.39
CA GLY A 322 6.55 -18.68 13.39
C GLY A 322 6.56 -17.93 14.73
N ALA A 323 5.68 -18.32 15.63
CA ALA A 323 5.65 -17.78 17.00
C ALA A 323 6.90 -18.12 17.82
N ASP A 324 7.69 -19.08 17.36
CA ASP A 324 9.01 -19.47 17.89
C ASP A 324 10.16 -18.64 17.30
N PHE A 325 9.84 -17.62 16.49
CA PHE A 325 10.79 -16.78 15.74
C PHE A 325 11.67 -17.54 14.73
N ALA A 326 11.33 -18.78 14.39
CA ALA A 326 11.98 -19.55 13.34
C ALA A 326 11.26 -19.38 11.99
N VAL A 327 12.02 -19.59 10.91
CA VAL A 327 11.46 -19.61 9.56
C VAL A 327 10.79 -20.94 9.32
N HIS A 328 9.52 -20.89 8.94
CA HIS A 328 8.72 -22.04 8.55
C HIS A 328 8.23 -21.88 7.11
N LYS A 329 7.64 -22.95 6.58
CA LYS A 329 7.06 -22.93 5.23
C LYS A 329 5.66 -23.53 5.23
N VAL A 330 4.71 -22.81 4.64
CA VAL A 330 3.35 -23.33 4.45
C VAL A 330 3.34 -24.50 3.47
N THR A 331 2.39 -25.41 3.66
CA THR A 331 2.09 -26.45 2.69
C THR A 331 1.56 -25.80 1.40
N PHE A 332 1.96 -26.34 0.25
CA PHE A 332 1.53 -25.85 -1.07
C PHE A 332 0.01 -25.62 -1.12
N GLY A 333 -0.39 -24.47 -1.65
CA GLY A 333 -1.81 -24.07 -1.78
C GLY A 333 -2.46 -23.56 -0.50
N ARG A 334 -1.69 -23.37 0.60
CA ARG A 334 -2.17 -22.77 1.85
C ARG A 334 -1.51 -21.42 2.08
N GLU A 335 -2.18 -20.59 2.90
CA GLU A 335 -1.66 -19.32 3.39
C GLU A 335 -1.56 -19.36 4.92
N TYR A 336 -0.59 -18.65 5.46
CA TYR A 336 -0.47 -18.42 6.90
C TYR A 336 -0.91 -16.98 7.20
N TYR A 337 -1.76 -16.82 8.21
CA TYR A 337 -2.35 -15.54 8.56
C TYR A 337 -1.89 -15.07 9.93
N THR A 338 -1.83 -13.75 10.11
CA THR A 338 -1.53 -13.05 11.36
C THR A 338 -2.46 -11.87 11.56
N THR A 339 -2.20 -11.04 12.56
CA THR A 339 -3.03 -9.85 12.87
C THR A 339 -4.50 -10.20 13.09
N PHE A 340 -4.75 -11.28 13.87
CA PHE A 340 -6.09 -11.62 14.29
C PHE A 340 -6.57 -10.59 15.32
N SER A 341 -7.47 -9.70 14.91
CA SER A 341 -8.09 -8.73 15.78
C SER A 341 -9.34 -9.33 16.41
N GLY A 342 -9.29 -9.58 17.72
CA GLY A 342 -10.46 -10.06 18.46
C GLY A 342 -11.62 -9.05 18.46
N TRP A 343 -11.34 -7.77 18.30
CA TRP A 343 -12.35 -6.72 18.17
C TRP A 343 -13.19 -6.87 16.91
N ASP A 344 -12.55 -7.12 15.79
CA ASP A 344 -13.24 -7.25 14.50
C ASP A 344 -14.02 -8.56 14.41
N LEU A 345 -13.59 -9.58 15.16
CA LEU A 345 -14.26 -10.87 15.21
C LEU A 345 -15.34 -10.97 16.29
N SER A 346 -15.22 -10.22 17.42
CA SER A 346 -16.12 -10.36 18.57
C SER A 346 -17.26 -9.33 18.57
N LEU A 347 -17.07 -8.14 18.06
CA LEU A 347 -18.11 -7.11 18.01
C LEU A 347 -19.20 -7.37 16.94
N ILE A 348 -18.96 -8.29 16.02
CA ILE A 348 -19.98 -8.78 15.07
C ILE A 348 -21.00 -9.71 15.77
N HIS A 349 -20.74 -10.13 17.00
CA HIS A 349 -21.58 -11.08 17.76
C HIS A 349 -22.33 -10.45 18.93
N ILE A 350 -22.30 -9.13 19.08
CA ILE A 350 -23.07 -8.42 20.13
C ILE A 350 -24.22 -7.64 19.51
#